data_3bad1e47b94362896ef7e431d8f5e54d
#
_entry.id   3bad1e47b94362896ef7e431d8f5e54d
#
_cell.length_a   1.000
_cell.length_b   1.000
_cell.length_c   1.000
_cell.angle_alpha   90.00
_cell.angle_beta   90.00
_cell.angle_gamma   90.00
#
_symmetry.space_group_name_H-M   'P 1'
#
loop_
_entity.id
_entity.type
_entity.pdbx_description
1 polymer ?
#
loop_
_entity_poly.entity_id
_entity_poly.type
_entity_poly.pdbx_seq_one_letter_code
_entity_poly.pdbx_strand_id
1 'polypeptide(L)'
;MTDSQVRGAVVPPRAEITPETFDRAHGTTAKSELMWRMAREAYGADYPEELQAWGMTTWWTLGRFISGLRISTGQHLVDLACGRGGVGLWLARATGAQLTGVDWSPAGVREAAARAGEFVPAHRASFIVGDLAATGLAPASADAAVCADAVFFALDRVAVFAEMARVLRPGARFVFTADESDDPASPAAVPDWEPIVEAGGLVVESREEIPRWREDLQGMYDTWLANISELRQGLGDESADDLVQEATLVGPTLAHRTGVLYTTRRR
;
A
#
# COMPACT_ATOMS: atom_id res chain seq x y z
N MET A 1 40.56 21.20 -5.39
CA MET A 1 40.11 20.15 -4.48
C MET A 1 38.90 19.50 -5.14
N THR A 2 39.03 18.27 -5.40
CA THR A 2 38.39 17.42 -6.39
C THR A 2 36.90 17.18 -6.16
N ASP A 3 36.17 17.51 -7.18
CA ASP A 3 34.78 17.14 -7.50
C ASP A 3 34.71 15.62 -7.81
N SER A 4 34.48 14.82 -6.79
CA SER A 4 34.31 13.37 -6.97
C SER A 4 33.86 12.71 -5.69
N GLN A 5 32.56 12.83 -5.35
CA GLN A 5 31.82 11.90 -4.49
C GLN A 5 30.35 12.32 -4.34
N VAL A 6 29.63 12.44 -5.46
CA VAL A 6 28.18 12.18 -5.44
C VAL A 6 27.98 10.96 -6.32
N ARG A 7 28.35 9.80 -5.80
CA ARG A 7 27.87 8.53 -6.37
C ARG A 7 26.39 8.47 -6.05
N GLY A 8 25.57 8.38 -7.11
CA GLY A 8 24.13 8.30 -7.00
C GLY A 8 23.72 7.25 -5.96
N ALA A 9 22.94 7.68 -4.99
CA ALA A 9 22.30 6.80 -4.05
C ALA A 9 21.39 5.85 -4.85
N VAL A 10 21.78 4.61 -4.95
CA VAL A 10 20.97 3.57 -5.58
C VAL A 10 19.86 3.23 -4.57
N VAL A 11 18.60 3.48 -4.92
CA VAL A 11 17.48 2.88 -4.21
C VAL A 11 17.77 1.39 -4.11
N PRO A 12 17.73 0.78 -2.91
CA PRO A 12 18.07 -0.63 -2.78
C PRO A 12 17.29 -1.43 -3.80
N PRO A 13 17.92 -2.38 -4.50
CA PRO A 13 17.20 -3.20 -5.45
C PRO A 13 16.02 -3.87 -4.72
N ARG A 14 14.84 -3.85 -5.32
CA ARG A 14 13.62 -4.47 -4.74
C ARG A 14 13.80 -5.91 -4.27
N ALA A 15 14.83 -6.58 -4.73
CA ALA A 15 15.27 -7.90 -4.26
C ALA A 15 15.68 -7.93 -2.76
N GLU A 16 15.91 -6.77 -2.14
CA GLU A 16 16.24 -6.65 -0.71
C GLU A 16 14.99 -6.46 0.17
N ILE A 17 13.83 -6.16 -0.44
CA ILE A 17 12.56 -6.05 0.28
C ILE A 17 11.94 -7.43 0.38
N THR A 18 11.89 -7.99 1.58
CA THR A 18 11.44 -9.35 1.86
C THR A 18 10.26 -9.36 2.83
N PRO A 19 9.54 -10.49 2.96
CA PRO A 19 8.51 -10.65 3.99
C PRO A 19 9.01 -10.32 5.39
N GLU A 20 10.28 -10.64 5.71
CA GLU A 20 10.90 -10.39 7.02
C GLU A 20 11.04 -8.88 7.30
N THR A 21 11.31 -8.06 6.27
CA THR A 21 11.35 -6.60 6.40
C THR A 21 9.99 -6.07 6.86
N PHE A 22 8.91 -6.52 6.21
CA PHE A 22 7.56 -6.13 6.61
C PHE A 22 7.11 -6.77 7.92
N ASP A 23 7.52 -7.99 8.23
CA ASP A 23 7.27 -8.62 9.53
C ASP A 23 7.85 -7.79 10.67
N ARG A 24 9.08 -7.31 10.51
CA ARG A 24 9.73 -6.41 11.47
C ARG A 24 8.96 -5.09 11.58
N ALA A 25 8.66 -4.45 10.45
CA ALA A 25 7.94 -3.19 10.41
C ALA A 25 6.58 -3.28 11.12
N HIS A 26 5.76 -4.27 10.78
CA HIS A 26 4.45 -4.47 11.41
C HIS A 26 4.57 -4.83 12.89
N GLY A 27 5.49 -5.72 13.26
CA GLY A 27 5.70 -6.11 14.65
C GLY A 27 6.19 -4.97 15.55
N THR A 28 6.95 -4.02 15.00
CA THR A 28 7.46 -2.86 15.73
C THR A 28 6.38 -1.79 15.87
N THR A 29 5.69 -1.44 14.79
CA THR A 29 4.65 -0.40 14.79
C THR A 29 3.39 -0.80 15.54
N ALA A 30 3.09 -2.10 15.66
CA ALA A 30 2.01 -2.59 16.52
C ALA A 30 2.13 -2.14 17.98
N LYS A 31 3.34 -1.80 18.42
CA LYS A 31 3.67 -1.45 19.80
C LYS A 31 3.97 0.04 20.02
N SER A 32 3.88 0.85 18.98
CA SER A 32 4.29 2.24 19.05
C SER A 32 3.26 3.17 18.38
N GLU A 33 2.79 4.17 19.12
CA GLU A 33 1.96 5.27 18.60
C GLU A 33 2.77 6.28 17.78
N LEU A 34 4.10 6.15 17.77
CA LEU A 34 5.01 7.12 17.18
C LEU A 34 4.73 7.35 15.67
N MET A 35 4.58 6.27 14.91
CA MET A 35 4.35 6.35 13.46
C MET A 35 3.03 7.05 13.13
N TRP A 36 1.98 6.78 13.91
CA TRP A 36 0.66 7.38 13.70
C TRP A 36 0.64 8.85 14.10
N ARG A 37 1.39 9.23 15.14
CA ARG A 37 1.59 10.63 15.49
C ARG A 37 2.31 11.40 14.38
N MET A 38 3.40 10.83 13.84
CA MET A 38 4.15 11.43 12.73
C MET A 38 3.30 11.55 11.45
N ALA A 39 2.49 10.53 11.16
CA ALA A 39 1.55 10.59 10.06
C ALA A 39 0.50 11.71 10.24
N ARG A 40 -0.02 11.92 11.45
CA ARG A 40 -0.91 13.06 11.76
C ARG A 40 -0.22 14.40 11.54
N GLU A 41 1.03 14.52 11.94
CA GLU A 41 1.82 15.75 11.75
C GLU A 41 2.04 16.04 10.26
N ALA A 42 2.32 15.02 9.44
CA ALA A 42 2.58 15.16 8.02
C ALA A 42 1.32 15.41 7.19
N TYR A 43 0.24 14.66 7.42
CA TYR A 43 -0.98 14.71 6.59
C TYR A 43 -2.09 15.58 7.17
N GLY A 44 -1.98 15.99 8.44
CA GLY A 44 -2.97 16.83 9.10
C GLY A 44 -4.36 16.20 9.13
N ALA A 45 -5.39 16.99 8.80
CA ALA A 45 -6.78 16.57 8.84
C ALA A 45 -7.14 15.52 7.77
N ASP A 46 -6.32 15.33 6.75
CA ASP A 46 -6.55 14.33 5.70
C ASP A 46 -6.12 12.92 6.11
N TYR A 47 -5.45 12.77 7.26
CA TYR A 47 -5.05 11.46 7.79
C TYR A 47 -6.19 10.72 8.50
N PRO A 48 -6.62 9.56 8.01
CA PRO A 48 -7.60 8.72 8.68
C PRO A 48 -6.94 7.88 9.79
N GLU A 49 -6.73 8.49 10.96
CA GLU A 49 -5.94 7.95 12.07
C GLU A 49 -6.34 6.54 12.50
N GLU A 50 -7.62 6.22 12.46
CA GLU A 50 -8.13 4.91 12.86
C GLU A 50 -7.60 3.75 11.99
N LEU A 51 -7.14 4.03 10.76
CA LEU A 51 -6.59 2.98 9.89
C LEU A 51 -5.26 2.44 10.43
N GLN A 52 -4.42 3.32 10.97
CA GLN A 52 -3.04 2.98 11.33
C GLN A 52 -2.36 2.19 10.20
N ALA A 53 -2.60 2.62 8.97
CA ALA A 53 -2.07 1.97 7.78
C ALA A 53 -0.66 2.50 7.46
N TRP A 54 0.21 1.63 6.96
CA TRP A 54 1.40 2.05 6.24
C TRP A 54 0.98 2.51 4.84
N GLY A 55 1.55 3.63 4.37
CA GLY A 55 1.27 4.17 3.04
C GLY A 55 0.55 5.52 3.09
N MET A 56 0.18 6.00 1.91
CA MET A 56 -0.33 7.34 1.64
C MET A 56 -1.86 7.42 1.61
N THR A 57 -2.55 6.57 2.38
CA THR A 57 -4.02 6.55 2.38
C THR A 57 -4.57 7.75 3.12
N THR A 58 -5.35 8.58 2.41
CA THR A 58 -6.06 9.75 2.95
C THR A 58 -7.57 9.56 2.89
N TRP A 59 -8.35 10.47 3.48
CA TRP A 59 -9.82 10.47 3.35
C TRP A 59 -10.27 10.57 1.89
N TRP A 60 -9.54 11.32 1.06
CA TRP A 60 -9.80 11.38 -0.38
C TRP A 60 -9.65 10.00 -1.02
N THR A 61 -8.55 9.30 -0.75
CA THR A 61 -8.26 7.96 -1.27
C THR A 61 -9.35 6.96 -0.87
N LEU A 62 -9.77 6.97 0.41
CA LEU A 62 -10.86 6.11 0.90
C LEU A 62 -12.18 6.37 0.17
N GLY A 63 -12.53 7.63 -0.06
CA GLY A 63 -13.71 8.00 -0.84
C GLY A 63 -13.65 7.48 -2.28
N ARG A 64 -12.46 7.54 -2.90
CA ARG A 64 -12.25 7.02 -4.26
C ARG A 64 -12.28 5.49 -4.29
N PHE A 65 -11.74 4.81 -3.29
CA PHE A 65 -11.89 3.35 -3.17
C PHE A 65 -13.36 2.94 -3.13
N ILE A 66 -14.19 3.55 -2.26
CA ILE A 66 -15.63 3.24 -2.20
C ILE A 66 -16.29 3.43 -3.58
N SER A 67 -16.05 4.57 -4.23
CA SER A 67 -16.70 4.88 -5.51
C SER A 67 -16.22 3.97 -6.64
N GLY A 68 -14.94 3.61 -6.66
CA GLY A 68 -14.33 2.74 -7.66
C GLY A 68 -14.72 1.28 -7.51
N LEU A 69 -14.71 0.75 -6.28
CA LEU A 69 -15.03 -0.66 -6.00
C LEU A 69 -16.47 -1.03 -6.38
N ARG A 70 -17.44 -0.12 -6.20
CA ARG A 70 -18.88 -0.36 -6.44
C ARG A 70 -19.37 -1.65 -5.77
N ILE A 71 -18.88 -1.92 -4.57
CA ILE A 71 -19.22 -3.10 -3.80
C ILE A 71 -20.43 -2.82 -2.90
N SER A 72 -21.24 -3.85 -2.65
CA SER A 72 -22.47 -3.79 -1.85
C SER A 72 -22.38 -4.69 -0.62
N THR A 73 -23.29 -4.48 0.32
CA THR A 73 -23.41 -5.28 1.54
C THR A 73 -23.48 -6.79 1.24
N GLY A 74 -22.67 -7.55 1.95
CA GLY A 74 -22.57 -9.00 1.82
C GLY A 74 -21.72 -9.52 0.67
N GLN A 75 -21.30 -8.67 -0.26
CA GLN A 75 -20.35 -9.02 -1.30
C GLN A 75 -18.94 -9.20 -0.74
N HIS A 76 -18.09 -9.91 -1.46
CA HIS A 76 -16.74 -10.27 -1.03
C HIS A 76 -15.69 -9.28 -1.56
N LEU A 77 -15.03 -8.58 -0.64
CA LEU A 77 -13.90 -7.68 -0.86
C LEU A 77 -12.59 -8.41 -0.54
N VAL A 78 -11.61 -8.31 -1.42
CA VAL A 78 -10.22 -8.70 -1.16
C VAL A 78 -9.39 -7.44 -0.93
N ASP A 79 -8.64 -7.39 0.19
CA ASP A 79 -7.60 -6.37 0.45
C ASP A 79 -6.24 -7.03 0.24
N LEU A 80 -5.59 -6.66 -0.87
CA LEU A 80 -4.32 -7.23 -1.31
C LEU A 80 -3.16 -6.41 -0.73
N ALA A 81 -2.21 -7.08 -0.08
CA ALA A 81 -1.19 -6.47 0.79
C ALA A 81 -1.84 -5.67 1.93
N CYS A 82 -2.71 -6.34 2.67
CA CYS A 82 -3.55 -5.70 3.67
C CYS A 82 -2.78 -5.16 4.89
N GLY A 83 -1.54 -5.56 5.10
CA GLY A 83 -0.75 -5.22 6.27
C GLY A 83 -1.52 -5.52 7.55
N ARG A 84 -1.72 -4.49 8.39
CA ARG A 84 -2.50 -4.53 9.63
C ARG A 84 -4.02 -4.38 9.42
N GLY A 85 -4.50 -4.49 8.18
CA GLY A 85 -5.90 -4.54 7.82
C GLY A 85 -6.64 -3.20 7.81
N GLY A 86 -5.99 -2.07 8.08
CA GLY A 86 -6.67 -0.79 8.30
C GLY A 86 -7.59 -0.38 7.15
N VAL A 87 -7.10 -0.40 5.93
CA VAL A 87 -7.86 0.00 4.72
C VAL A 87 -9.02 -0.96 4.47
N GLY A 88 -8.76 -2.27 4.38
CA GLY A 88 -9.80 -3.28 4.11
C GLY A 88 -10.86 -3.33 5.19
N LEU A 89 -10.48 -3.27 6.46
CA LEU A 89 -11.42 -3.28 7.59
C LEU A 89 -12.34 -2.05 7.57
N TRP A 90 -11.78 -0.87 7.31
CA TRP A 90 -12.56 0.35 7.19
C TRP A 90 -13.54 0.27 6.01
N LEU A 91 -13.08 -0.19 4.84
CA LEU A 91 -13.92 -0.38 3.66
C LEU A 91 -15.03 -1.40 3.92
N ALA A 92 -14.71 -2.53 4.57
CA ALA A 92 -15.71 -3.54 4.94
C ALA A 92 -16.77 -2.98 5.90
N ARG A 93 -16.37 -2.13 6.87
CA ARG A 93 -17.30 -1.41 7.75
C ARG A 93 -18.20 -0.46 6.97
N ALA A 94 -17.61 0.37 6.10
CA ALA A 94 -18.33 1.41 5.36
C ALA A 94 -19.32 0.84 4.33
N THR A 95 -18.98 -0.29 3.68
CA THR A 95 -19.77 -0.89 2.59
C THR A 95 -20.69 -2.03 3.02
N GLY A 96 -20.42 -2.62 4.19
CA GLY A 96 -21.10 -3.84 4.62
C GLY A 96 -20.55 -5.13 3.96
N ALA A 97 -19.42 -5.07 3.26
CA ALA A 97 -18.82 -6.22 2.59
C ALA A 97 -18.24 -7.27 3.56
N GLN A 98 -18.06 -8.50 3.08
CA GLN A 98 -17.22 -9.52 3.67
C GLN A 98 -15.77 -9.28 3.22
N LEU A 99 -14.81 -9.35 4.14
CA LEU A 99 -13.40 -9.05 3.85
C LEU A 99 -12.53 -10.30 3.89
N THR A 100 -11.67 -10.46 2.90
CA THR A 100 -10.47 -11.29 3.02
C THR A 100 -9.24 -10.41 2.79
N GLY A 101 -8.42 -10.21 3.82
CA GLY A 101 -7.11 -9.58 3.70
C GLY A 101 -6.04 -10.63 3.37
N VAL A 102 -5.17 -10.29 2.42
CA VAL A 102 -4.02 -11.10 2.01
C VAL A 102 -2.76 -10.28 2.20
N ASP A 103 -1.78 -10.82 2.91
CA ASP A 103 -0.47 -10.18 3.07
C ASP A 103 0.62 -11.26 3.17
N TRP A 104 1.82 -10.96 2.72
CA TRP A 104 2.93 -11.90 2.83
C TRP A 104 3.57 -11.93 4.23
N SER A 105 3.30 -10.88 5.05
CA SER A 105 3.78 -10.78 6.43
C SER A 105 2.86 -11.52 7.41
N PRO A 106 3.31 -12.61 8.03
CA PRO A 106 2.57 -13.25 9.12
C PRO A 106 2.29 -12.30 10.29
N ALA A 107 3.18 -11.33 10.58
CA ALA A 107 2.95 -10.35 11.64
C ALA A 107 1.81 -9.40 11.27
N GLY A 108 1.79 -8.87 10.03
CA GLY A 108 0.71 -8.04 9.51
C GLY A 108 -0.64 -8.74 9.60
N VAL A 109 -0.71 -9.99 9.13
CA VAL A 109 -1.93 -10.84 9.17
C VAL A 109 -2.43 -11.05 10.61
N ARG A 110 -1.54 -11.32 11.58
CA ARG A 110 -1.93 -11.46 12.99
C ARG A 110 -2.50 -10.16 13.57
N GLU A 111 -1.85 -9.03 13.28
CA GLU A 111 -2.31 -7.71 13.73
C GLU A 111 -3.67 -7.34 13.10
N ALA A 112 -3.85 -7.60 11.80
CA ALA A 112 -5.12 -7.39 11.12
C ALA A 112 -6.25 -8.20 11.75
N ALA A 113 -6.01 -9.48 12.05
CA ALA A 113 -6.97 -10.33 12.72
C ALA A 113 -7.30 -9.85 14.14
N ALA A 114 -6.31 -9.38 14.90
CA ALA A 114 -6.51 -8.84 16.25
C ALA A 114 -7.37 -7.57 16.25
N ARG A 115 -7.20 -6.70 15.24
CA ARG A 115 -7.93 -5.44 15.11
C ARG A 115 -9.32 -5.57 14.49
N ALA A 116 -9.63 -6.70 13.86
CA ALA A 116 -10.88 -6.87 13.10
C ALA A 116 -12.14 -6.50 13.91
N GLY A 117 -12.17 -6.87 15.19
CA GLY A 117 -13.29 -6.61 16.09
C GLY A 117 -13.56 -5.12 16.38
N GLU A 118 -12.59 -4.24 16.13
CA GLU A 118 -12.74 -2.79 16.25
C GLU A 118 -13.58 -2.19 15.10
N PHE A 119 -13.61 -2.87 13.95
CA PHE A 119 -14.25 -2.38 12.73
C PHE A 119 -15.51 -3.15 12.36
N VAL A 120 -15.47 -4.47 12.40
CA VAL A 120 -16.54 -5.35 11.92
C VAL A 120 -16.75 -6.56 12.84
N PRO A 121 -17.94 -7.17 12.84
CA PRO A 121 -18.13 -8.47 13.52
C PRO A 121 -17.14 -9.53 13.00
N ALA A 122 -16.62 -10.38 13.88
CA ALA A 122 -15.54 -11.32 13.59
C ALA A 122 -15.80 -12.25 12.38
N HIS A 123 -17.05 -12.59 12.11
CA HIS A 123 -17.42 -13.43 10.96
C HIS A 123 -17.37 -12.70 9.61
N ARG A 124 -17.13 -11.39 9.59
CA ARG A 124 -17.10 -10.57 8.37
C ARG A 124 -15.70 -10.28 7.85
N ALA A 125 -14.65 -10.65 8.57
CA ALA A 125 -13.28 -10.46 8.15
C ALA A 125 -12.46 -11.73 8.38
N SER A 126 -11.62 -12.07 7.43
CA SER A 126 -10.62 -13.13 7.51
C SER A 126 -9.31 -12.63 6.92
N PHE A 127 -8.20 -13.21 7.39
CA PHE A 127 -6.87 -12.79 6.95
C PHE A 127 -6.02 -14.02 6.70
N ILE A 128 -5.28 -14.03 5.60
CA ILE A 128 -4.43 -15.14 5.18
C ILE A 128 -3.04 -14.64 4.77
N VAL A 129 -2.05 -15.48 4.99
CA VAL A 129 -0.71 -15.24 4.45
C VAL A 129 -0.68 -15.66 3.00
N GLY A 130 -0.28 -14.74 2.10
CA GLY A 130 -0.21 -14.99 0.66
C GLY A 130 0.60 -13.92 -0.06
N ASP A 131 1.05 -14.22 -1.26
CA ASP A 131 1.80 -13.30 -2.12
C ASP A 131 0.85 -12.51 -3.04
N LEU A 132 1.28 -11.30 -3.47
CA LEU A 132 0.54 -10.43 -4.40
C LEU A 132 0.18 -11.14 -5.71
N ALA A 133 1.11 -11.97 -6.23
CA ALA A 133 0.93 -12.71 -7.48
C ALA A 133 0.42 -14.14 -7.29
N ALA A 134 0.22 -14.58 -6.02
CA ALA A 134 -0.21 -15.94 -5.68
C ALA A 134 -0.98 -15.93 -4.34
N THR A 135 -2.18 -15.37 -4.35
CA THR A 135 -2.99 -15.13 -3.13
C THR A 135 -3.48 -16.41 -2.45
N GLY A 136 -3.53 -17.54 -3.17
CA GLY A 136 -4.17 -18.77 -2.70
C GLY A 136 -5.70 -18.77 -2.76
N LEU A 137 -6.33 -17.67 -3.19
CA LEU A 137 -7.78 -17.55 -3.30
C LEU A 137 -8.32 -18.34 -4.50
N ALA A 138 -9.56 -18.79 -4.40
CA ALA A 138 -10.23 -19.49 -5.50
C ALA A 138 -10.50 -18.56 -6.69
N PRO A 139 -10.49 -19.07 -7.94
CA PRO A 139 -10.87 -18.28 -9.11
C PRO A 139 -12.30 -17.75 -8.98
N ALA A 140 -12.56 -16.54 -9.48
CA ALA A 140 -13.87 -15.89 -9.51
C ALA A 140 -14.59 -15.91 -8.13
N SER A 141 -13.83 -15.72 -7.05
CA SER A 141 -14.34 -15.74 -5.68
C SER A 141 -14.63 -14.34 -5.11
N ALA A 142 -14.04 -13.27 -5.66
CA ALA A 142 -14.17 -11.90 -5.17
C ALA A 142 -15.09 -11.05 -6.05
N ASP A 143 -15.90 -10.20 -5.41
CA ASP A 143 -16.77 -9.22 -6.07
C ASP A 143 -16.04 -7.88 -6.30
N ALA A 144 -14.99 -7.62 -5.53
CA ALA A 144 -14.08 -6.49 -5.72
C ALA A 144 -12.74 -6.76 -5.01
N ALA A 145 -11.70 -6.03 -5.41
CA ALA A 145 -10.41 -6.03 -4.74
C ALA A 145 -9.84 -4.62 -4.61
N VAL A 146 -9.06 -4.38 -3.56
CA VAL A 146 -8.30 -3.14 -3.32
C VAL A 146 -6.84 -3.49 -3.05
N CYS A 147 -5.91 -2.59 -3.41
CA CYS A 147 -4.52 -2.63 -3.00
C CYS A 147 -4.04 -1.19 -2.76
N ALA A 148 -3.70 -0.86 -1.53
CA ALA A 148 -3.20 0.46 -1.18
C ALA A 148 -1.67 0.45 -1.14
N ASP A 149 -1.03 1.22 -2.02
CA ASP A 149 0.41 1.51 -2.05
C ASP A 149 1.34 0.27 -2.00
N ALA A 150 0.98 -0.81 -2.70
CA ALA A 150 1.77 -2.03 -2.61
C ALA A 150 2.06 -2.76 -3.93
N VAL A 151 1.32 -2.53 -5.01
CA VAL A 151 1.52 -3.25 -6.30
C VAL A 151 2.95 -3.10 -6.85
N PHE A 152 3.63 -2.02 -6.52
CA PHE A 152 4.99 -1.75 -6.98
C PHE A 152 6.07 -2.57 -6.25
N PHE A 153 5.74 -3.23 -5.12
CA PHE A 153 6.68 -4.12 -4.44
C PHE A 153 6.84 -5.47 -5.16
N ALA A 154 5.89 -5.86 -6.01
CA ALA A 154 5.98 -7.10 -6.76
C ALA A 154 7.16 -7.10 -7.75
N LEU A 155 7.91 -8.21 -7.81
CA LEU A 155 8.96 -8.43 -8.80
C LEU A 155 8.36 -8.61 -10.19
N ASP A 156 7.29 -9.38 -10.31
CA ASP A 156 6.49 -9.54 -11.53
C ASP A 156 5.14 -8.82 -11.35
N ARG A 157 5.08 -7.59 -11.82
CA ARG A 157 3.89 -6.75 -11.73
C ARG A 157 2.75 -7.26 -12.59
N VAL A 158 3.03 -7.83 -13.77
CA VAL A 158 2.01 -8.41 -14.64
C VAL A 158 1.33 -9.59 -13.95
N ALA A 159 2.09 -10.41 -13.23
CA ALA A 159 1.55 -11.55 -12.49
C ALA A 159 0.58 -11.11 -11.38
N VAL A 160 0.76 -9.95 -10.74
CA VAL A 160 -0.20 -9.41 -9.75
C VAL A 160 -1.55 -9.14 -10.41
N PHE A 161 -1.56 -8.46 -11.55
CA PHE A 161 -2.82 -8.16 -12.25
C PHE A 161 -3.46 -9.42 -12.85
N ALA A 162 -2.66 -10.40 -13.29
CA ALA A 162 -3.15 -11.70 -13.74
C ALA A 162 -3.81 -12.49 -12.58
N GLU A 163 -3.22 -12.45 -11.40
CA GLU A 163 -3.81 -13.03 -10.19
C GLU A 163 -5.13 -12.35 -9.83
N MET A 164 -5.20 -11.02 -9.88
CA MET A 164 -6.45 -10.30 -9.67
C MET A 164 -7.50 -10.61 -10.74
N ALA A 165 -7.10 -10.71 -12.01
CA ALA A 165 -8.00 -11.14 -13.08
C ALA A 165 -8.53 -12.58 -12.85
N ARG A 166 -7.75 -13.46 -12.23
CA ARG A 166 -8.17 -14.82 -11.86
C ARG A 166 -9.16 -14.83 -10.70
N VAL A 167 -8.87 -14.06 -9.64
CA VAL A 167 -9.61 -14.05 -8.37
C VAL A 167 -10.95 -13.32 -8.48
N LEU A 168 -10.99 -12.21 -9.19
CA LEU A 168 -12.19 -11.42 -9.38
C LEU A 168 -13.24 -12.16 -10.23
N ARG A 169 -14.52 -11.94 -9.98
CA ARG A 169 -15.61 -12.33 -10.87
C ARG A 169 -15.61 -11.52 -12.16
N PRO A 170 -16.13 -12.01 -13.29
CA PRO A 170 -16.30 -11.22 -14.50
C PRO A 170 -17.06 -9.91 -14.19
N GLY A 171 -16.54 -8.78 -14.68
CA GLY A 171 -17.09 -7.45 -14.42
C GLY A 171 -16.73 -6.84 -13.06
N ALA A 172 -16.14 -7.59 -12.13
CA ALA A 172 -15.68 -7.09 -10.84
C ALA A 172 -14.46 -6.15 -11.00
N ARG A 173 -14.29 -5.25 -10.02
CA ARG A 173 -13.27 -4.20 -10.05
C ARG A 173 -12.11 -4.47 -9.12
N PHE A 174 -10.94 -4.05 -9.57
CA PHE A 174 -9.75 -3.89 -8.75
C PHE A 174 -9.35 -2.42 -8.73
N VAL A 175 -9.28 -1.82 -7.55
CA VAL A 175 -8.86 -0.43 -7.34
C VAL A 175 -7.55 -0.43 -6.59
N PHE A 176 -6.55 0.28 -7.10
CA PHE A 176 -5.25 0.34 -6.44
C PHE A 176 -4.63 1.73 -6.51
N THR A 177 -3.76 2.02 -5.55
CA THR A 177 -2.87 3.17 -5.57
C THR A 177 -1.44 2.74 -5.86
N ALA A 178 -0.72 3.62 -6.56
CA ALA A 178 0.69 3.45 -6.87
C ALA A 178 1.31 4.83 -7.15
N ASP A 179 2.59 4.87 -7.43
CA ASP A 179 3.22 6.01 -8.08
C ASP A 179 3.62 5.70 -9.53
N GLU A 180 3.57 6.71 -10.35
CA GLU A 180 4.18 6.74 -11.66
C GLU A 180 5.45 7.59 -11.58
N SER A 181 6.47 7.20 -12.34
CA SER A 181 7.74 7.93 -12.38
C SER A 181 8.30 7.97 -13.79
N ASP A 182 8.68 9.17 -14.20
CA ASP A 182 9.38 9.43 -15.46
C ASP A 182 10.90 9.60 -15.28
N ASP A 183 11.44 9.26 -14.09
CA ASP A 183 12.86 9.38 -13.80
C ASP A 183 13.68 8.42 -14.68
N PRO A 184 14.47 8.97 -15.63
CA PRO A 184 15.27 8.14 -16.53
C PRO A 184 16.43 7.43 -15.82
N ALA A 185 16.77 7.86 -14.60
CA ALA A 185 17.82 7.23 -13.79
C ALA A 185 17.31 6.05 -12.97
N SER A 186 15.99 5.85 -12.87
CA SER A 186 15.39 4.76 -12.11
C SER A 186 14.98 3.60 -13.01
N PRO A 187 15.72 2.47 -13.01
CA PRO A 187 15.34 1.29 -13.81
C PRO A 187 14.04 0.63 -13.33
N ALA A 188 13.57 0.99 -12.15
CA ALA A 188 12.32 0.50 -11.58
C ALA A 188 11.13 1.44 -11.81
N ALA A 189 11.35 2.61 -12.45
CA ALA A 189 10.29 3.55 -12.78
C ALA A 189 9.20 2.92 -13.64
N VAL A 190 7.97 3.22 -13.29
CA VAL A 190 6.79 2.88 -14.10
C VAL A 190 6.18 4.20 -14.54
N PRO A 191 6.35 4.59 -15.80
CA PRO A 191 5.78 5.85 -16.29
C PRO A 191 4.27 5.77 -16.48
N ASP A 192 3.72 4.56 -16.65
CA ASP A 192 2.30 4.30 -16.87
C ASP A 192 1.98 2.86 -16.49
N TRP A 193 0.97 2.66 -15.64
CA TRP A 193 0.53 1.33 -15.21
C TRP A 193 -0.42 0.65 -16.19
N GLU A 194 -1.08 1.38 -17.10
CA GLU A 194 -2.09 0.83 -18.01
C GLU A 194 -1.58 -0.37 -18.83
N PRO A 195 -0.39 -0.31 -19.48
CA PRO A 195 0.12 -1.46 -20.23
C PRO A 195 0.36 -2.71 -19.37
N ILE A 196 0.77 -2.52 -18.11
CA ILE A 196 1.01 -3.62 -17.17
C ILE A 196 -0.30 -4.25 -16.71
N VAL A 197 -1.30 -3.40 -16.42
CA VAL A 197 -2.67 -3.79 -16.06
C VAL A 197 -3.30 -4.62 -17.19
N GLU A 198 -3.21 -4.13 -18.43
CA GLU A 198 -3.79 -4.78 -19.59
C GLU A 198 -3.11 -6.11 -19.92
N ALA A 199 -1.78 -6.18 -19.79
CA ALA A 199 -1.02 -7.43 -19.92
C ALA A 199 -1.45 -8.48 -18.89
N GLY A 200 -1.86 -8.07 -17.68
CA GLY A 200 -2.45 -8.92 -16.66
C GLY A 200 -3.92 -9.29 -16.89
N GLY A 201 -4.56 -8.82 -17.97
CA GLY A 201 -5.93 -9.21 -18.35
C GLY A 201 -7.05 -8.38 -17.72
N LEU A 202 -6.73 -7.25 -17.10
CA LEU A 202 -7.70 -6.25 -16.65
C LEU A 202 -7.86 -5.13 -17.67
N VAL A 203 -8.90 -4.31 -17.51
CA VAL A 203 -9.14 -3.10 -18.32
C VAL A 203 -9.13 -1.90 -17.39
N VAL A 204 -8.40 -0.85 -17.74
CA VAL A 204 -8.42 0.43 -17.03
C VAL A 204 -9.75 1.14 -17.32
N GLU A 205 -10.50 1.52 -16.29
CA GLU A 205 -11.72 2.33 -16.37
C GLU A 205 -11.44 3.80 -16.04
N SER A 206 -10.53 4.06 -15.11
CA SER A 206 -10.06 5.42 -14.81
C SER A 206 -8.66 5.40 -14.19
N ARG A 207 -7.94 6.50 -14.41
CA ARG A 207 -6.72 6.91 -13.74
C ARG A 207 -6.95 8.31 -13.16
N GLU A 208 -6.62 8.49 -11.89
CA GLU A 208 -6.75 9.77 -11.19
C GLU A 208 -5.46 10.07 -10.43
N GLU A 209 -5.00 11.31 -10.47
CA GLU A 209 -3.89 11.76 -9.65
C GLU A 209 -4.36 11.97 -8.21
N ILE A 210 -3.57 11.51 -7.24
CA ILE A 210 -3.86 11.68 -5.82
C ILE A 210 -3.47 13.11 -5.43
N PRO A 211 -4.43 13.93 -4.95
CA PRO A 211 -4.14 15.31 -4.56
C PRO A 211 -3.07 15.36 -3.45
N ARG A 212 -2.15 16.30 -3.57
CA ARG A 212 -1.09 16.56 -2.58
C ARG A 212 -0.17 15.38 -2.26
N TRP A 213 -0.23 14.28 -3.03
CA TRP A 213 0.55 13.06 -2.74
C TRP A 213 2.05 13.34 -2.53
N ARG A 214 2.62 14.19 -3.38
CA ARG A 214 4.03 14.54 -3.31
C ARG A 214 4.37 15.37 -2.07
N GLU A 215 3.57 16.38 -1.78
CA GLU A 215 3.74 17.25 -0.62
C GLU A 215 3.57 16.46 0.68
N ASP A 216 2.58 15.60 0.75
CA ASP A 216 2.28 14.79 1.93
C ASP A 216 3.38 13.75 2.19
N LEU A 217 3.89 13.08 1.15
CA LEU A 217 5.00 12.15 1.27
C LEU A 217 6.31 12.86 1.64
N GLN A 218 6.59 14.03 1.04
CA GLN A 218 7.74 14.85 1.43
C GLN A 218 7.63 15.25 2.90
N GLY A 219 6.46 15.71 3.34
CA GLY A 219 6.22 16.07 4.74
C GLY A 219 6.45 14.91 5.71
N MET A 220 6.09 13.67 5.31
CA MET A 220 6.39 12.47 6.09
C MET A 220 7.89 12.23 6.20
N TYR A 221 8.62 12.30 5.08
CA TYR A 221 10.07 12.12 5.07
C TYR A 221 10.79 13.20 5.88
N ASP A 222 10.37 14.45 5.77
CA ASP A 222 10.93 15.56 6.56
C ASP A 222 10.69 15.33 8.06
N THR A 223 9.51 14.83 8.43
CA THR A 223 9.17 14.49 9.81
C THR A 223 10.05 13.36 10.35
N TRP A 224 10.29 12.30 9.56
CA TRP A 224 11.19 11.20 9.96
C TRP A 224 12.63 11.69 10.14
N LEU A 225 13.14 12.44 9.18
CA LEU A 225 14.53 12.97 9.22
C LEU A 225 14.74 13.97 10.37
N ALA A 226 13.73 14.74 10.73
CA ALA A 226 13.79 15.65 11.87
C ALA A 226 13.75 14.92 13.23
N ASN A 227 13.23 13.69 13.28
CA ASN A 227 12.98 12.96 14.52
C ASN A 227 13.72 11.62 14.63
N ILE A 228 14.90 11.47 14.01
CA ILE A 228 15.68 10.21 13.96
C ILE A 228 15.92 9.61 15.35
N SER A 229 16.26 10.43 16.35
CA SER A 229 16.51 9.95 17.70
C SER A 229 15.27 9.34 18.34
N GLU A 230 14.10 9.92 18.09
CA GLU A 230 12.83 9.40 18.59
C GLU A 230 12.40 8.13 17.85
N LEU A 231 12.62 8.06 16.53
CA LEU A 231 12.42 6.84 15.75
C LEU A 231 13.24 5.67 16.32
N ARG A 232 14.53 5.90 16.60
CA ARG A 232 15.39 4.87 17.20
C ARG A 232 14.92 4.42 18.56
N GLN A 233 14.48 5.35 19.42
CA GLN A 233 13.93 5.00 20.74
C GLN A 233 12.62 4.22 20.66
N GLY A 234 11.73 4.61 19.74
CA GLY A 234 10.39 4.03 19.62
C GLY A 234 10.32 2.74 18.79
N LEU A 235 11.16 2.60 17.76
CA LEU A 235 11.11 1.51 16.80
C LEU A 235 12.36 0.60 16.82
N GLY A 236 13.42 1.02 17.50
CA GLY A 236 14.74 0.39 17.43
C GLY A 236 15.58 0.87 16.25
N ASP A 237 16.89 0.65 16.32
CA ASP A 237 17.85 1.20 15.35
C ASP A 237 17.58 0.69 13.93
N GLU A 238 17.33 -0.59 13.74
CA GLU A 238 17.16 -1.21 12.42
C GLU A 238 15.93 -0.67 11.69
N SER A 239 14.77 -0.62 12.36
CA SER A 239 13.55 -0.06 11.76
C SER A 239 13.65 1.45 11.50
N ALA A 240 14.34 2.19 12.37
CA ALA A 240 14.58 3.61 12.16
C ALA A 240 15.52 3.85 10.98
N ASP A 241 16.57 3.03 10.83
CA ASP A 241 17.51 3.14 9.72
C ASP A 241 16.82 2.81 8.37
N ASP A 242 15.90 1.84 8.32
CA ASP A 242 15.08 1.54 7.13
C ASP A 242 14.28 2.80 6.69
N LEU A 243 13.60 3.49 7.63
CA LEU A 243 12.82 4.70 7.33
C LEU A 243 13.70 5.88 6.90
N VAL A 244 14.84 6.09 7.57
CA VAL A 244 15.80 7.14 7.23
C VAL A 244 16.40 6.87 5.85
N GLN A 245 16.71 5.62 5.54
CA GLN A 245 17.22 5.22 4.23
C GLN A 245 16.17 5.49 3.15
N GLU A 246 14.91 5.09 3.35
CA GLU A 246 13.81 5.38 2.43
C GLU A 246 13.70 6.89 2.17
N ALA A 247 13.58 7.70 3.23
CA ALA A 247 13.44 9.15 3.11
C ALA A 247 14.63 9.79 2.36
N THR A 248 15.85 9.30 2.61
CA THR A 248 17.08 9.82 1.98
C THR A 248 17.20 9.45 0.51
N LEU A 249 16.76 8.24 0.13
CA LEU A 249 16.88 7.73 -1.24
C LEU A 249 15.70 8.11 -2.11
N VAL A 250 14.48 8.06 -1.57
CA VAL A 250 13.25 8.32 -2.33
C VAL A 250 12.92 9.82 -2.36
N GLY A 251 13.13 10.55 -1.26
CA GLY A 251 12.82 11.99 -1.19
C GLY A 251 13.31 12.80 -2.38
N PRO A 252 14.58 12.73 -2.78
CA PRO A 252 15.10 13.46 -3.95
C PRO A 252 14.44 13.10 -5.28
N THR A 253 13.82 11.92 -5.38
CA THR A 253 13.15 11.44 -6.63
C THR A 253 11.70 11.88 -6.75
N LEU A 254 11.11 12.44 -5.69
CA LEU A 254 9.70 12.84 -5.67
C LEU A 254 9.33 13.84 -6.77
N ALA A 255 10.27 14.68 -7.21
CA ALA A 255 10.05 15.61 -8.33
C ALA A 255 9.62 14.90 -9.63
N HIS A 256 10.01 13.63 -9.80
CA HIS A 256 9.73 12.78 -10.94
C HIS A 256 8.61 11.77 -10.69
N ARG A 257 7.90 11.88 -9.57
CA ARG A 257 6.85 10.93 -9.19
C ARG A 257 5.49 11.60 -9.07
N THR A 258 4.46 10.86 -9.41
CA THR A 258 3.05 11.27 -9.24
C THR A 258 2.29 10.11 -8.62
N GLY A 259 1.64 10.36 -7.49
CA GLY A 259 0.74 9.38 -6.88
C GLY A 259 -0.53 9.24 -7.70
N VAL A 260 -0.95 8.02 -7.98
CA VAL A 260 -2.07 7.71 -8.85
C VAL A 260 -3.00 6.66 -8.23
N LEU A 261 -4.28 6.79 -8.54
CA LEU A 261 -5.30 5.81 -8.23
C LEU A 261 -5.90 5.29 -9.54
N TYR A 262 -5.86 3.98 -9.70
CA TYR A 262 -6.45 3.28 -10.84
C TYR A 262 -7.72 2.52 -10.43
N THR A 263 -8.77 2.67 -11.21
CA THR A 263 -9.93 1.77 -11.20
C THR A 263 -9.84 0.88 -12.43
N THR A 264 -9.79 -0.41 -12.19
CA THR A 264 -9.69 -1.42 -13.25
C THR A 264 -10.85 -2.41 -13.14
N ARG A 265 -11.11 -3.17 -14.21
CA ARG A 265 -12.19 -4.13 -14.26
C ARG A 265 -11.73 -5.43 -14.95
N ARG A 266 -12.14 -6.58 -14.38
CA ARG A 266 -12.03 -7.86 -15.07
C ARG A 266 -12.99 -7.88 -16.27
N ARG A 267 -12.48 -8.29 -17.43
CA ARG A 267 -13.29 -8.54 -18.66
C ARG A 267 -14.31 -9.64 -18.46
#